data_e8f21859f276f8d581178b10fbac44f8
#
_entry.id   e8f21859f276f8d581178b10fbac44f8
#
_cell.length_a   1.000
_cell.length_b   1.000
_cell.length_c   1.000
_cell.angle_alpha   90.00
_cell.angle_beta   90.00
_cell.angle_gamma   90.00
#
_symmetry.space_group_name_H-M   'P 1'
#
loop_
_entity.id
_entity.type
_entity.pdbx_description
1 polymer ?
#
loop_
_entity_poly.entity_id
_entity_poly.type
_entity_poly.pdbx_seq_one_letter_code
_entity_poly.pdbx_strand_id
1 'polypeptide(L)'
;MTKDLNTLVSELPEIYQTIFGHPEWDGDAARDCNQRLDLITEQYDNLSRALGRPLNVLDLGCAQGFFSLSLASKGATIVGIDFQQENINVCRALAEENPDFAAEFRVGRIEEVIAALEEGEFDLAIGLSVFHHIVHLHGIDEVKRLLSRLADVTQAVILELAVKEEPLYWGVSQPDDPRELIEQCAFYRLIGEFDTHLSPVPRPMYLVSNHRVLINDFNQPFQHWQNQPYAGAGLAHKRSRRYFFGEDYVCKFFYYDMPHGILTAEESQRNKHELHNEIKFLTQPPAGFDAPAVLAHGENAQSGWLVMEKLPGRLLSDMLAAGEEIDREK
;
A
#
# COMPACT_ATOMS: atom_id res chain seq x y z
N MET A 1 14.30 33.00 20.16
CA MET A 1 14.97 33.09 18.85
C MET A 1 14.84 31.70 18.24
N THR A 2 14.18 31.58 17.14
CA THR A 2 14.19 30.35 16.32
C THR A 2 15.63 30.12 15.86
N LYS A 3 16.16 28.92 16.04
CA LYS A 3 17.48 28.54 15.54
C LYS A 3 17.41 28.58 14.00
N ASP A 4 18.50 28.98 13.34
CA ASP A 4 18.58 28.87 11.89
C ASP A 4 18.68 27.40 11.44
N LEU A 5 18.32 27.10 10.19
CA LEU A 5 18.26 25.75 9.65
C LEU A 5 19.61 25.02 9.72
N ASN A 6 20.73 25.72 9.45
CA ASN A 6 22.08 25.11 9.54
C ASN A 6 22.37 24.58 10.96
N THR A 7 21.98 25.36 11.98
CA THR A 7 22.11 24.94 13.38
C THR A 7 21.26 23.71 13.67
N LEU A 8 19.99 23.70 13.21
CA LEU A 8 19.07 22.58 13.43
C LEU A 8 19.55 21.30 12.74
N VAL A 9 20.04 21.39 11.50
CA VAL A 9 20.61 20.24 10.77
C VAL A 9 21.87 19.71 11.46
N SER A 10 22.73 20.60 11.98
CA SER A 10 23.94 20.19 12.70
C SER A 10 23.67 19.51 14.06
N GLU A 11 22.48 19.69 14.63
CA GLU A 11 22.04 19.02 15.87
C GLU A 11 21.40 17.65 15.63
N LEU A 12 21.12 17.27 14.36
CA LEU A 12 20.60 15.95 14.05
C LEU A 12 21.60 14.85 14.41
N PRO A 13 21.16 13.74 14.99
CA PRO A 13 22.03 12.58 15.19
C PRO A 13 22.52 11.99 13.86
N GLU A 14 21.72 12.14 12.78
CA GLU A 14 21.99 11.69 11.42
C GLU A 14 21.12 12.47 10.44
N ILE A 15 21.67 12.85 9.28
CA ILE A 15 20.89 13.30 8.15
C ILE A 15 20.38 12.04 7.43
N TYR A 16 19.22 11.55 7.86
CA TYR A 16 18.65 10.29 7.38
C TYR A 16 18.08 10.37 5.96
N GLN A 17 17.45 11.49 5.63
CA GLN A 17 16.84 11.79 4.33
C GLN A 17 17.50 13.02 3.70
N THR A 18 17.34 13.18 2.38
CA THR A 18 17.60 14.45 1.70
C THR A 18 16.85 15.58 2.41
N ILE A 19 17.51 16.73 2.62
CA ILE A 19 16.88 17.92 3.18
C ILE A 19 16.17 18.67 2.05
N PHE A 20 14.86 18.78 2.14
CA PHE A 20 14.02 19.35 1.09
C PHE A 20 14.44 20.78 0.75
N GLY A 21 14.69 21.04 -0.55
CA GLY A 21 15.10 22.35 -1.06
C GLY A 21 16.58 22.71 -0.84
N HIS A 22 17.38 21.84 -0.22
CA HIS A 22 18.75 22.09 0.20
C HIS A 22 19.73 21.03 -0.30
N PRO A 23 20.07 21.06 -1.63
CA PRO A 23 20.95 20.07 -2.23
C PRO A 23 22.39 20.09 -1.70
N GLU A 24 22.80 21.10 -0.96
CA GLU A 24 24.10 21.19 -0.33
C GLU A 24 24.34 20.07 0.71
N TRP A 25 23.29 19.44 1.26
CA TRP A 25 23.37 18.32 2.18
C TRP A 25 23.09 16.95 1.55
N ASP A 26 22.84 16.88 0.23
CA ASP A 26 22.54 15.60 -0.43
C ASP A 26 23.65 14.56 -0.27
N GLY A 27 24.92 15.02 -0.22
CA GLY A 27 26.08 14.16 -0.02
C GLY A 27 26.21 13.57 1.38
N ASP A 28 25.52 14.15 2.36
CA ASP A 28 25.52 13.73 3.75
C ASP A 28 24.31 12.86 4.11
N ALA A 29 23.32 12.76 3.22
CA ALA A 29 22.12 11.96 3.44
C ALA A 29 22.44 10.47 3.45
N ALA A 30 22.05 9.78 4.53
CA ALA A 30 22.28 8.36 4.70
C ALA A 30 21.52 7.50 3.68
N ARG A 31 20.46 8.03 3.08
CA ARG A 31 19.53 7.28 2.24
C ARG A 31 19.13 8.04 0.98
N ASP A 32 19.24 7.40 -0.19
CA ASP A 32 18.61 7.90 -1.42
C ASP A 32 17.09 7.77 -1.32
N CYS A 33 16.40 8.89 -1.45
CA CYS A 33 14.96 8.99 -1.35
C CYS A 33 14.25 9.14 -2.70
N ASN A 34 14.97 9.42 -3.80
CA ASN A 34 14.38 9.82 -5.08
C ASN A 34 13.52 8.72 -5.71
N GLN A 35 14.02 7.49 -5.82
CA GLN A 35 13.26 6.39 -6.42
C GLN A 35 11.99 6.06 -5.61
N ARG A 36 12.07 6.18 -4.27
CA ARG A 36 10.88 6.02 -3.40
C ARG A 36 9.88 7.14 -3.61
N LEU A 37 10.37 8.38 -3.75
CA LEU A 37 9.54 9.54 -4.01
C LEU A 37 8.78 9.39 -5.33
N ASP A 38 9.42 8.89 -6.39
CA ASP A 38 8.78 8.66 -7.69
C ASP A 38 7.57 7.72 -7.54
N LEU A 39 7.75 6.58 -6.86
CA LEU A 39 6.65 5.64 -6.62
C LEU A 39 5.55 6.21 -5.71
N ILE A 40 5.92 6.89 -4.63
CA ILE A 40 4.95 7.52 -3.71
C ILE A 40 4.15 8.58 -4.46
N THR A 41 4.82 9.38 -5.28
CA THR A 41 4.21 10.43 -6.11
C THR A 41 3.23 9.83 -7.12
N GLU A 42 3.61 8.73 -7.77
CA GLU A 42 2.70 8.01 -8.69
C GLU A 42 1.42 7.56 -7.98
N GLN A 43 1.55 6.96 -6.79
CA GLN A 43 0.37 6.52 -6.03
C GLN A 43 -0.48 7.70 -5.53
N TYR A 44 0.17 8.78 -5.08
CA TYR A 44 -0.50 10.03 -4.71
C TYR A 44 -1.29 10.59 -5.90
N ASP A 45 -0.67 10.74 -7.07
CA ASP A 45 -1.30 11.30 -8.25
C ASP A 45 -2.49 10.43 -8.72
N ASN A 46 -2.36 9.10 -8.68
CA ASN A 46 -3.42 8.16 -9.03
C ASN A 46 -4.61 8.27 -8.07
N LEU A 47 -4.36 8.33 -6.76
CA LEU A 47 -5.42 8.46 -5.76
C LEU A 47 -6.08 9.84 -5.81
N SER A 48 -5.28 10.92 -5.94
CA SER A 48 -5.78 12.29 -6.07
C SER A 48 -6.68 12.46 -7.31
N ARG A 49 -6.29 11.88 -8.44
CA ARG A 49 -7.12 11.85 -9.66
C ARG A 49 -8.43 11.10 -9.44
N ALA A 50 -8.38 9.96 -8.76
CA ALA A 50 -9.58 9.16 -8.49
C ALA A 50 -10.55 9.84 -7.51
N LEU A 51 -10.04 10.64 -6.56
CA LEU A 51 -10.85 11.41 -5.62
C LEU A 51 -11.23 12.81 -6.14
N GLY A 52 -10.61 13.26 -7.25
CA GLY A 52 -10.88 14.55 -7.89
C GLY A 52 -10.41 15.76 -7.08
N ARG A 53 -9.48 15.59 -6.16
CA ARG A 53 -8.94 16.64 -5.28
C ARG A 53 -7.55 16.31 -4.74
N PRO A 54 -6.78 17.30 -4.25
CA PRO A 54 -5.59 17.05 -3.46
C PRO A 54 -5.91 16.21 -2.21
N LEU A 55 -4.92 15.44 -1.74
CA LEU A 55 -5.09 14.50 -0.64
C LEU A 55 -4.69 15.09 0.71
N ASN A 56 -5.37 14.64 1.76
CA ASN A 56 -4.88 14.72 3.13
C ASN A 56 -3.94 13.53 3.37
N VAL A 57 -2.69 13.79 3.73
CA VAL A 57 -1.65 12.75 3.87
C VAL A 57 -1.10 12.75 5.29
N LEU A 58 -1.00 11.56 5.86
CA LEU A 58 -0.34 11.29 7.14
C LEU A 58 1.01 10.61 6.88
N ASP A 59 2.12 11.24 7.32
CA ASP A 59 3.47 10.68 7.20
C ASP A 59 3.95 10.22 8.58
N LEU A 60 3.98 8.90 8.78
CA LEU A 60 4.32 8.25 10.04
C LEU A 60 5.82 7.92 10.09
N GLY A 61 6.58 8.60 10.94
CA GLY A 61 8.04 8.56 10.97
C GLY A 61 8.63 9.42 9.85
N CYS A 62 8.18 10.68 9.77
CA CYS A 62 8.53 11.58 8.68
C CYS A 62 10.01 11.99 8.63
N ALA A 63 10.82 11.66 9.65
CA ALA A 63 12.22 12.05 9.79
C ALA A 63 12.42 13.56 9.51
N GLN A 64 13.25 13.96 8.53
CA GLN A 64 13.46 15.36 8.17
C GLN A 64 12.40 15.92 7.19
N GLY A 65 11.32 15.17 6.93
CA GLY A 65 10.16 15.64 6.18
C GLY A 65 10.28 15.67 4.67
N PHE A 66 11.26 15.01 4.08
CA PHE A 66 11.48 15.02 2.63
C PHE A 66 10.24 14.60 1.83
N PHE A 67 9.64 13.45 2.14
CA PHE A 67 8.43 12.96 1.46
C PHE A 67 7.22 13.86 1.73
N SER A 68 7.06 14.27 2.99
CA SER A 68 6.01 15.20 3.42
C SER A 68 6.02 16.49 2.60
N LEU A 69 7.15 17.19 2.55
CA LEU A 69 7.28 18.47 1.84
C LEU A 69 7.22 18.31 0.32
N SER A 70 7.74 17.20 -0.20
CA SER A 70 7.62 16.87 -1.62
C SER A 70 6.15 16.69 -2.06
N LEU A 71 5.31 16.05 -1.24
CA LEU A 71 3.88 15.93 -1.52
C LEU A 71 3.14 17.26 -1.26
N ALA A 72 3.53 18.03 -0.24
CA ALA A 72 2.97 19.35 0.01
C ALA A 72 3.20 20.30 -1.18
N SER A 73 4.37 20.23 -1.83
CA SER A 73 4.66 21.02 -3.05
C SER A 73 3.75 20.66 -4.23
N LYS A 74 3.10 19.48 -4.20
CA LYS A 74 2.08 19.05 -5.17
C LYS A 74 0.65 19.41 -4.75
N GLY A 75 0.50 20.14 -3.63
CA GLY A 75 -0.79 20.60 -3.11
C GLY A 75 -1.45 19.68 -2.07
N ALA A 76 -0.74 18.65 -1.58
CA ALA A 76 -1.24 17.84 -0.47
C ALA A 76 -1.32 18.66 0.83
N THR A 77 -2.30 18.32 1.68
CA THR A 77 -2.30 18.74 3.09
C THR A 77 -1.62 17.66 3.91
N ILE A 78 -0.54 17.99 4.60
CA ILE A 78 0.33 17.03 5.28
C ILE A 78 0.26 17.17 6.78
N VAL A 79 0.19 16.03 7.48
CA VAL A 79 0.57 15.91 8.88
C VAL A 79 1.73 14.91 8.98
N GLY A 80 2.91 15.39 9.35
CA GLY A 80 4.09 14.56 9.59
C GLY A 80 4.29 14.31 11.08
N ILE A 81 4.53 13.04 11.44
CA ILE A 81 4.75 12.60 12.81
C ILE A 81 6.12 11.96 12.92
N ASP A 82 6.91 12.38 13.89
CA ASP A 82 8.16 11.71 14.30
C ASP A 82 8.30 11.76 15.81
N PHE A 83 8.97 10.77 16.40
CA PHE A 83 9.19 10.77 17.84
C PHE A 83 10.38 11.63 18.27
N GLN A 84 11.28 11.97 17.33
CA GLN A 84 12.47 12.78 17.59
C GLN A 84 12.15 14.27 17.40
N GLN A 85 12.37 15.04 18.49
CA GLN A 85 12.14 16.48 18.47
C GLN A 85 13.05 17.20 17.47
N GLU A 86 14.28 16.71 17.30
CA GLU A 86 15.28 17.28 16.39
C GLU A 86 14.81 17.21 14.94
N ASN A 87 14.27 16.07 14.51
CA ASN A 87 13.66 15.89 13.19
C ASN A 87 12.52 16.88 12.97
N ILE A 88 11.60 16.98 13.93
CA ILE A 88 10.45 17.88 13.84
C ILE A 88 10.87 19.35 13.83
N ASN A 89 11.95 19.72 14.52
CA ASN A 89 12.48 21.09 14.44
C ASN A 89 12.95 21.45 13.02
N VAL A 90 13.65 20.53 12.36
CA VAL A 90 14.07 20.69 10.95
C VAL A 90 12.84 20.76 10.04
N CYS A 91 11.87 19.85 10.18
CA CYS A 91 10.63 19.86 9.39
C CYS A 91 9.89 21.19 9.48
N ARG A 92 9.76 21.75 10.70
CA ARG A 92 9.09 23.04 10.93
C ARG A 92 9.85 24.21 10.31
N ALA A 93 11.19 24.22 10.42
CA ALA A 93 12.00 25.25 9.78
C ALA A 93 11.85 25.21 8.25
N LEU A 94 11.86 24.01 7.65
CA LEU A 94 11.64 23.84 6.22
C LEU A 94 10.21 24.24 5.79
N ALA A 95 9.20 23.99 6.61
CA ALA A 95 7.84 24.46 6.37
C ALA A 95 7.73 25.99 6.47
N GLU A 96 8.46 26.64 7.39
CA GLU A 96 8.53 28.10 7.48
C GLU A 96 9.20 28.72 6.23
N GLU A 97 10.16 28.04 5.60
CA GLU A 97 10.76 28.47 4.32
C GLU A 97 9.79 28.31 3.12
N ASN A 98 8.75 27.47 3.28
CA ASN A 98 7.76 27.15 2.25
C ASN A 98 6.33 27.48 2.74
N PRO A 99 6.00 28.75 3.02
CA PRO A 99 4.77 29.15 3.70
C PRO A 99 3.48 28.84 2.90
N ASP A 100 3.58 28.56 1.61
CA ASP A 100 2.47 28.16 0.77
C ASP A 100 2.11 26.66 0.89
N PHE A 101 2.94 25.87 1.56
CA PHE A 101 2.70 24.45 1.76
C PHE A 101 1.80 24.22 2.97
N ALA A 102 0.76 23.40 2.77
CA ALA A 102 -0.13 22.97 3.85
C ALA A 102 0.50 21.79 4.61
N ALA A 103 1.53 22.05 5.41
CA ALA A 103 2.27 21.02 6.14
C ALA A 103 2.37 21.34 7.64
N GLU A 104 1.98 20.40 8.47
CA GLU A 104 2.12 20.45 9.92
C GLU A 104 2.97 19.28 10.41
N PHE A 105 3.87 19.55 11.38
CA PHE A 105 4.76 18.54 11.93
C PHE A 105 4.65 18.47 13.46
N ARG A 106 4.45 17.24 13.98
CA ARG A 106 4.20 17.00 15.40
C ARG A 106 5.13 15.92 15.94
N VAL A 107 5.64 16.14 17.15
CA VAL A 107 6.31 15.07 17.90
C VAL A 107 5.23 14.13 18.43
N GLY A 108 5.36 12.83 18.17
CA GLY A 108 4.39 11.85 18.64
C GLY A 108 4.84 10.41 18.41
N ARG A 109 4.14 9.50 19.07
CA ARG A 109 4.31 8.06 18.89
C ARG A 109 3.29 7.57 17.88
N ILE A 110 3.75 6.81 16.89
CA ILE A 110 2.93 6.29 15.78
C ILE A 110 1.74 5.49 16.32
N GLU A 111 1.95 4.65 17.34
CA GLU A 111 0.93 3.79 17.93
C GLU A 111 -0.23 4.61 18.52
N GLU A 112 0.10 5.73 19.21
CA GLU A 112 -0.89 6.61 19.82
C GLU A 112 -1.66 7.38 18.74
N VAL A 113 -0.95 7.85 17.70
CA VAL A 113 -1.57 8.56 16.58
C VAL A 113 -2.55 7.65 15.84
N ILE A 114 -2.13 6.45 15.43
CA ILE A 114 -3.00 5.50 14.72
C ILE A 114 -4.23 5.14 15.56
N ALA A 115 -4.07 4.95 16.89
CA ALA A 115 -5.19 4.63 17.78
C ALA A 115 -6.24 5.74 17.85
N ALA A 116 -5.81 7.01 17.69
CA ALA A 116 -6.67 8.20 17.79
C ALA A 116 -7.29 8.66 16.45
N LEU A 117 -6.85 8.10 15.29
CA LEU A 117 -7.36 8.50 13.98
C LEU A 117 -8.86 8.29 13.85
N GLU A 118 -9.52 9.23 13.19
CA GLU A 118 -10.91 9.13 12.76
C GLU A 118 -10.99 8.66 11.30
N GLU A 119 -12.09 8.01 10.93
CA GLU A 119 -12.33 7.56 9.56
C GLU A 119 -12.43 8.76 8.61
N GLY A 120 -11.64 8.73 7.52
CA GLY A 120 -11.64 9.78 6.50
C GLY A 120 -10.88 11.06 6.89
N GLU A 121 -10.20 11.09 8.03
CA GLU A 121 -9.31 12.20 8.41
C GLU A 121 -8.16 12.36 7.39
N PHE A 122 -7.61 11.24 6.94
CA PHE A 122 -6.58 11.17 5.91
C PHE A 122 -6.98 10.26 4.76
N ASP A 123 -6.57 10.63 3.55
CA ASP A 123 -6.77 9.83 2.35
C ASP A 123 -5.65 8.82 2.15
N LEU A 124 -4.42 9.24 2.43
CA LEU A 124 -3.21 8.44 2.25
C LEU A 124 -2.39 8.48 3.53
N ALA A 125 -1.95 7.32 4.00
CA ALA A 125 -0.92 7.23 5.03
C ALA A 125 0.37 6.66 4.44
N ILE A 126 1.51 7.15 4.92
CA ILE A 126 2.85 6.69 4.54
C ILE A 126 3.56 6.23 5.80
N GLY A 127 4.16 5.05 5.77
CA GLY A 127 4.95 4.51 6.88
C GLY A 127 6.19 3.78 6.35
N LEU A 128 7.27 4.55 6.14
CA LEU A 128 8.48 4.01 5.53
C LEU A 128 9.50 3.66 6.61
N SER A 129 9.86 2.38 6.71
CA SER A 129 10.94 1.92 7.60
C SER A 129 10.75 2.28 9.08
N VAL A 130 9.52 2.22 9.60
CA VAL A 130 9.21 2.57 10.99
C VAL A 130 8.61 1.42 11.78
N PHE A 131 7.77 0.58 11.16
CA PHE A 131 7.02 -0.47 11.86
C PHE A 131 7.88 -1.58 12.46
N HIS A 132 9.10 -1.80 11.95
CA HIS A 132 10.00 -2.81 12.49
C HIS A 132 10.44 -2.50 13.95
N HIS A 133 10.51 -1.22 14.32
CA HIS A 133 10.76 -0.83 15.70
C HIS A 133 9.57 -1.20 16.59
N ILE A 134 8.36 -1.03 16.11
CA ILE A 134 7.13 -1.36 16.83
C ILE A 134 6.99 -2.89 16.95
N VAL A 135 7.30 -3.65 15.87
CA VAL A 135 7.38 -5.12 15.95
C VAL A 135 8.37 -5.57 17.01
N HIS A 136 9.56 -4.95 17.07
CA HIS A 136 10.58 -5.30 18.03
C HIS A 136 10.16 -5.02 19.49
N LEU A 137 9.43 -3.94 19.73
CA LEU A 137 9.02 -3.52 21.08
C LEU A 137 7.71 -4.19 21.53
N HIS A 138 6.74 -4.38 20.63
CA HIS A 138 5.38 -4.74 20.99
C HIS A 138 4.89 -6.05 20.31
N GLY A 139 5.69 -6.61 19.41
CA GLY A 139 5.39 -7.86 18.69
C GLY A 139 4.56 -7.68 17.44
N ILE A 140 4.46 -8.79 16.67
CA ILE A 140 3.81 -8.86 15.36
C ILE A 140 2.31 -8.54 15.45
N ASP A 141 1.61 -9.10 16.45
CA ASP A 141 0.15 -8.97 16.58
C ASP A 141 -0.28 -7.51 16.80
N GLU A 142 0.51 -6.75 17.55
CA GLU A 142 0.22 -5.32 17.76
C GLU A 142 0.36 -4.54 16.45
N VAL A 143 1.41 -4.80 15.65
CA VAL A 143 1.59 -4.12 14.37
C VAL A 143 0.50 -4.55 13.37
N LYS A 144 0.10 -5.81 13.33
CA LYS A 144 -1.05 -6.27 12.53
C LYS A 144 -2.31 -5.48 12.89
N ARG A 145 -2.57 -5.28 14.18
CA ARG A 145 -3.73 -4.51 14.66
C ARG A 145 -3.65 -3.04 14.22
N LEU A 146 -2.48 -2.42 14.35
CA LEU A 146 -2.25 -1.03 13.94
C LEU A 146 -2.40 -0.84 12.43
N LEU A 147 -1.81 -1.72 11.62
CA LEU A 147 -1.90 -1.65 10.15
C LEU A 147 -3.32 -1.94 9.64
N SER A 148 -4.04 -2.88 10.28
CA SER A 148 -5.45 -3.10 9.96
C SER A 148 -6.27 -1.83 10.21
N ARG A 149 -6.12 -1.23 11.41
CA ARG A 149 -6.81 0.03 11.73
C ARG A 149 -6.47 1.15 10.76
N LEU A 150 -5.18 1.31 10.43
CA LEU A 150 -4.75 2.35 9.50
C LEU A 150 -5.41 2.17 8.12
N ALA A 151 -5.45 0.92 7.61
CA ALA A 151 -6.11 0.60 6.36
C ALA A 151 -7.65 0.76 6.41
N ASP A 152 -8.26 0.62 7.60
CA ASP A 152 -9.70 0.82 7.79
C ASP A 152 -10.11 2.29 7.80
N VAL A 153 -9.23 3.19 8.28
CA VAL A 153 -9.57 4.62 8.45
C VAL A 153 -9.04 5.52 7.33
N THR A 154 -8.20 4.98 6.41
CA THR A 154 -7.65 5.71 5.26
C THR A 154 -8.06 5.05 3.94
N GLN A 155 -7.97 5.78 2.83
CA GLN A 155 -8.24 5.21 1.49
C GLN A 155 -7.10 4.30 1.01
N ALA A 156 -5.85 4.65 1.35
CA ALA A 156 -4.67 3.88 0.99
C ALA A 156 -3.54 4.06 2.01
N VAL A 157 -2.67 3.07 2.10
CA VAL A 157 -1.46 3.09 2.92
C VAL A 157 -0.27 2.64 2.09
N ILE A 158 0.85 3.36 2.15
CA ILE A 158 2.13 2.97 1.57
C ILE A 158 3.07 2.57 2.71
N LEU A 159 3.56 1.34 2.67
CA LEU A 159 4.40 0.76 3.71
C LEU A 159 5.71 0.25 3.14
N GLU A 160 6.85 0.61 3.73
CA GLU A 160 8.11 -0.07 3.52
C GLU A 160 8.42 -0.93 4.75
N LEU A 161 8.42 -2.25 4.57
CA LEU A 161 8.49 -3.22 5.65
C LEU A 161 9.89 -3.85 5.73
N ALA A 162 10.46 -3.92 6.94
CA ALA A 162 11.71 -4.61 7.18
C ALA A 162 11.51 -6.13 7.06
N VAL A 163 12.59 -6.82 6.73
CA VAL A 163 12.61 -8.27 6.59
C VAL A 163 13.46 -8.93 7.67
N LYS A 164 13.17 -10.20 7.98
CA LYS A 164 13.83 -10.96 9.05
C LYS A 164 15.31 -11.18 8.79
N GLU A 165 15.70 -11.26 7.52
CA GLU A 165 17.07 -11.49 7.06
C GLU A 165 18.01 -10.31 7.29
N GLU A 166 17.49 -9.15 7.66
CA GLU A 166 18.34 -7.99 7.97
C GLU A 166 19.23 -8.30 9.19
N PRO A 167 20.57 -8.12 9.07
CA PRO A 167 21.51 -8.42 10.14
C PRO A 167 21.51 -7.32 11.22
N LEU A 168 20.34 -6.92 11.69
CA LEU A 168 20.12 -5.83 12.62
C LEU A 168 19.34 -6.32 13.84
N TYR A 169 19.41 -5.58 14.96
CA TYR A 169 18.83 -6.00 16.23
C TYR A 169 17.32 -6.30 16.18
N TRP A 170 16.60 -5.66 15.28
CA TRP A 170 15.16 -5.89 15.07
C TRP A 170 14.85 -7.09 14.18
N GLY A 171 15.82 -7.57 13.37
CA GLY A 171 15.58 -8.64 12.37
C GLY A 171 14.96 -9.89 12.98
N VAL A 172 15.51 -10.36 14.11
CA VAL A 172 15.01 -11.56 14.80
C VAL A 172 13.56 -11.45 15.29
N SER A 173 13.03 -10.24 15.42
CA SER A 173 11.66 -9.99 15.87
C SER A 173 10.67 -9.89 14.70
N GLN A 174 11.18 -9.75 13.46
CA GLN A 174 10.32 -9.63 12.28
C GLN A 174 9.67 -10.98 11.93
N PRO A 175 8.49 -10.98 11.30
CA PRO A 175 7.89 -12.20 10.77
C PRO A 175 8.78 -12.83 9.70
N ASP A 176 8.56 -14.12 9.40
CA ASP A 176 9.28 -14.83 8.33
C ASP A 176 9.00 -14.22 6.95
N ASP A 177 7.83 -13.64 6.77
CA ASP A 177 7.43 -12.90 5.58
C ASP A 177 6.81 -11.57 6.01
N PRO A 178 7.30 -10.40 5.55
CA PRO A 178 6.78 -9.10 5.94
C PRO A 178 5.28 -8.91 5.61
N ARG A 179 4.74 -9.66 4.64
CA ARG A 179 3.31 -9.63 4.29
C ARG A 179 2.41 -10.18 5.40
N GLU A 180 2.93 -10.93 6.36
CA GLU A 180 2.18 -11.36 7.54
C GLU A 180 1.62 -10.17 8.32
N LEU A 181 2.30 -9.02 8.28
CA LEU A 181 1.84 -7.79 8.93
C LEU A 181 0.61 -7.15 8.26
N ILE A 182 0.31 -7.49 7.00
CA ILE A 182 -0.74 -6.87 6.17
C ILE A 182 -1.69 -7.89 5.53
N GLU A 183 -1.52 -9.19 5.75
CA GLU A 183 -2.32 -10.25 5.10
C GLU A 183 -3.83 -10.17 5.43
N GLN A 184 -4.21 -9.58 6.58
CA GLN A 184 -5.59 -9.34 6.99
C GLN A 184 -6.25 -8.18 6.25
N CYS A 185 -5.47 -7.26 5.64
CA CYS A 185 -6.02 -6.18 4.83
C CYS A 185 -6.65 -6.71 3.54
N ALA A 186 -7.72 -6.06 3.06
CA ALA A 186 -8.46 -6.54 1.90
C ALA A 186 -7.63 -6.57 0.62
N PHE A 187 -6.90 -5.49 0.36
CA PHE A 187 -6.04 -5.33 -0.81
C PHE A 187 -4.61 -4.99 -0.37
N TYR A 188 -3.63 -5.68 -0.91
CA TYR A 188 -2.22 -5.27 -0.84
C TYR A 188 -1.47 -5.76 -2.08
N ARG A 189 -0.51 -4.97 -2.54
CA ARG A 189 0.40 -5.36 -3.63
C ARG A 189 1.79 -4.77 -3.44
N LEU A 190 2.80 -5.48 -3.92
CA LEU A 190 4.16 -4.97 -4.02
C LEU A 190 4.21 -3.87 -5.08
N ILE A 191 4.81 -2.71 -4.73
CA ILE A 191 5.01 -1.59 -5.65
C ILE A 191 6.49 -1.31 -5.93
N GLY A 192 7.40 -1.78 -5.08
CA GLY A 192 8.84 -1.64 -5.25
C GLY A 192 9.63 -2.38 -4.19
N GLU A 193 10.94 -2.47 -4.40
CA GLU A 193 11.91 -2.99 -3.44
C GLU A 193 13.13 -2.08 -3.45
N PHE A 194 13.65 -1.73 -2.28
CA PHE A 194 14.71 -0.74 -2.16
C PHE A 194 15.76 -1.15 -1.15
N ASP A 195 17.01 -0.89 -1.49
CA ASP A 195 18.13 -1.05 -0.60
C ASP A 195 18.03 -0.11 0.62
N THR A 196 18.63 -0.50 1.72
CA THR A 196 18.76 0.32 2.92
C THR A 196 20.24 0.62 3.19
N HIS A 197 20.54 1.72 3.88
CA HIS A 197 21.91 2.07 4.24
C HIS A 197 22.52 1.16 5.32
N LEU A 198 21.68 0.47 6.10
CA LEU A 198 22.13 -0.39 7.21
C LEU A 198 22.18 -1.89 6.85
N SER A 199 21.59 -2.29 5.74
CA SER A 199 21.47 -3.70 5.35
C SER A 199 21.58 -3.88 3.84
N PRO A 200 22.30 -4.92 3.37
CA PRO A 200 22.32 -5.28 1.95
C PRO A 200 21.02 -5.97 1.48
N VAL A 201 20.09 -6.21 2.40
CA VAL A 201 18.82 -6.86 2.07
C VAL A 201 17.78 -5.80 1.72
N PRO A 202 17.19 -5.83 0.50
CA PRO A 202 16.22 -4.86 0.09
C PRO A 202 14.91 -5.00 0.89
N ARG A 203 14.24 -3.87 1.12
CA ARG A 203 12.92 -3.83 1.77
C ARG A 203 11.82 -3.68 0.74
N PRO A 204 10.79 -4.52 0.80
CA PRO A 204 9.62 -4.38 -0.04
C PRO A 204 8.77 -3.19 0.38
N MET A 205 8.24 -2.48 -0.61
CA MET A 205 7.26 -1.43 -0.45
C MET A 205 5.90 -1.92 -0.95
N TYR A 206 4.90 -1.82 -0.10
CA TYR A 206 3.53 -2.27 -0.37
C TYR A 206 2.55 -1.11 -0.41
N LEU A 207 1.59 -1.21 -1.32
CA LEU A 207 0.38 -0.41 -1.35
C LEU A 207 -0.77 -1.24 -0.78
N VAL A 208 -1.47 -0.72 0.23
CA VAL A 208 -2.48 -1.43 1.03
C VAL A 208 -3.77 -0.63 1.07
N SER A 209 -4.93 -1.30 1.05
CA SER A 209 -6.24 -0.66 1.22
C SER A 209 -7.29 -1.65 1.70
N ASN A 210 -8.24 -1.19 2.53
CA ASN A 210 -9.46 -1.92 2.86
C ASN A 210 -10.69 -1.40 2.11
N HIS A 211 -10.51 -0.39 1.23
CA HIS A 211 -11.62 0.31 0.56
C HIS A 211 -11.54 0.28 -0.96
N ARG A 212 -10.33 0.14 -1.53
CA ARG A 212 -10.10 0.35 -2.96
C ARG A 212 -9.21 -0.72 -3.59
N VAL A 213 -9.46 -1.02 -4.85
CA VAL A 213 -8.51 -1.70 -5.73
C VAL A 213 -7.60 -0.64 -6.33
N LEU A 214 -6.29 -0.74 -6.07
CA LEU A 214 -5.27 0.25 -6.42
C LEU A 214 -4.26 -0.38 -7.40
N ILE A 215 -4.57 -0.36 -8.69
CA ILE A 215 -3.79 -1.05 -9.74
C ILE A 215 -3.49 -0.07 -10.88
N ASN A 216 -2.26 0.39 -10.98
CA ASN A 216 -1.85 1.35 -12.01
C ASN A 216 -2.85 2.53 -12.08
N ASP A 217 -3.45 2.79 -13.25
CA ASP A 217 -4.46 3.83 -13.45
C ASP A 217 -5.87 3.42 -13.00
N PHE A 218 -6.10 2.14 -12.62
CA PHE A 218 -7.36 1.66 -12.10
C PHE A 218 -7.39 1.83 -10.58
N ASN A 219 -8.15 2.83 -10.10
CA ASN A 219 -8.29 3.15 -8.68
C ASN A 219 -9.77 3.35 -8.34
N GLN A 220 -10.45 2.26 -7.97
CA GLN A 220 -11.89 2.26 -7.73
C GLN A 220 -12.25 1.64 -6.38
N PRO A 221 -13.29 2.14 -5.68
CA PRO A 221 -13.79 1.52 -4.46
C PRO A 221 -14.45 0.18 -4.76
N PHE A 222 -14.31 -0.78 -3.86
CA PHE A 222 -15.09 -2.01 -3.89
C PHE A 222 -16.16 -2.02 -2.79
N GLN A 223 -17.26 -2.73 -3.04
CA GLN A 223 -18.36 -2.90 -2.10
C GLN A 223 -18.10 -4.06 -1.12
N HIS A 224 -17.50 -5.13 -1.62
CA HIS A 224 -17.06 -6.28 -0.83
C HIS A 224 -15.97 -7.07 -1.56
N TRP A 225 -15.33 -7.96 -0.83
CA TRP A 225 -14.34 -8.88 -1.38
C TRP A 225 -14.47 -10.27 -0.75
N GLN A 226 -13.94 -11.29 -1.42
CA GLN A 226 -13.94 -12.67 -0.94
C GLN A 226 -12.80 -13.48 -1.55
N ASN A 227 -12.44 -14.61 -0.90
CA ASN A 227 -11.37 -15.51 -1.39
C ASN A 227 -11.89 -16.57 -2.40
N GLN A 228 -13.16 -16.55 -2.74
CA GLN A 228 -13.80 -17.52 -3.61
C GLN A 228 -14.58 -16.79 -4.70
N PRO A 229 -14.63 -17.32 -5.94
CA PRO A 229 -15.38 -16.68 -7.01
C PRO A 229 -16.90 -16.69 -6.77
N TYR A 230 -17.43 -17.69 -6.04
CA TYR A 230 -18.82 -17.85 -5.65
C TYR A 230 -18.93 -18.75 -4.41
N ALA A 231 -20.04 -18.72 -3.70
CA ALA A 231 -20.23 -19.36 -2.39
C ALA A 231 -19.93 -20.88 -2.36
N GLY A 232 -20.19 -21.61 -3.46
CA GLY A 232 -19.97 -23.05 -3.56
C GLY A 232 -18.58 -23.48 -4.06
N ALA A 233 -17.66 -22.54 -4.35
CA ALA A 233 -16.38 -22.86 -4.98
C ALA A 233 -15.38 -23.61 -4.10
N GLY A 234 -15.57 -23.62 -2.77
CA GLY A 234 -14.61 -24.15 -1.83
C GLY A 234 -13.28 -23.38 -1.81
N LEU A 235 -12.29 -23.86 -1.04
CA LEU A 235 -10.97 -23.24 -0.94
C LEU A 235 -9.95 -23.85 -1.92
N ALA A 236 -10.36 -24.11 -3.15
CA ALA A 236 -9.56 -24.78 -4.17
C ALA A 236 -8.20 -24.08 -4.43
N HIS A 237 -8.11 -22.77 -4.18
CA HIS A 237 -6.91 -21.97 -4.43
C HIS A 237 -6.20 -21.54 -3.14
N LYS A 238 -6.44 -22.19 -2.02
CA LYS A 238 -5.77 -21.93 -0.73
C LYS A 238 -5.70 -20.45 -0.36
N ARG A 239 -6.75 -19.68 -0.64
CA ARG A 239 -6.82 -18.23 -0.42
C ARG A 239 -5.81 -17.39 -1.24
N SER A 240 -5.14 -17.99 -2.22
CA SER A 240 -4.21 -17.27 -3.10
C SER A 240 -4.91 -16.38 -4.13
N ARG A 241 -6.22 -16.27 -4.06
CA ARG A 241 -7.01 -15.41 -4.92
C ARG A 241 -7.96 -14.56 -4.09
N ARG A 242 -8.09 -13.31 -4.50
CA ARG A 242 -9.10 -12.39 -3.97
C ARG A 242 -9.96 -11.86 -5.10
N TYR A 243 -11.25 -11.78 -4.84
CA TYR A 243 -12.24 -11.26 -5.77
C TYR A 243 -12.84 -10.02 -5.16
N PHE A 244 -12.67 -8.88 -5.82
CA PHE A 244 -13.21 -7.60 -5.40
C PHE A 244 -14.38 -7.24 -6.31
N PHE A 245 -15.50 -6.85 -5.70
CA PHE A 245 -16.73 -6.51 -6.41
C PHE A 245 -17.01 -5.02 -6.20
N GLY A 246 -16.84 -4.23 -7.25
CA GLY A 246 -17.23 -2.83 -7.30
C GLY A 246 -18.68 -2.66 -7.77
N GLU A 247 -19.05 -1.43 -8.08
CA GLU A 247 -20.36 -1.11 -8.67
C GLU A 247 -20.46 -1.71 -10.07
N ASP A 248 -19.50 -1.37 -10.94
CA ASP A 248 -19.50 -1.73 -12.38
C ASP A 248 -18.36 -2.68 -12.77
N TYR A 249 -17.59 -3.20 -11.82
CA TYR A 249 -16.44 -4.04 -12.10
C TYR A 249 -16.31 -5.23 -11.15
N VAL A 250 -15.57 -6.24 -11.63
CA VAL A 250 -15.02 -7.34 -10.82
C VAL A 250 -13.51 -7.37 -11.03
N CYS A 251 -12.76 -7.35 -9.94
CA CYS A 251 -11.31 -7.57 -9.98
C CYS A 251 -10.97 -8.94 -9.43
N LYS A 252 -10.25 -9.73 -10.22
CA LYS A 252 -9.62 -10.98 -9.78
C LYS A 252 -8.15 -10.71 -9.51
N PHE A 253 -7.70 -10.94 -8.29
CA PHE A 253 -6.34 -10.76 -7.87
C PHE A 253 -5.73 -12.10 -7.48
N PHE A 254 -4.60 -12.44 -8.08
CA PHE A 254 -3.91 -13.73 -7.94
C PHE A 254 -2.58 -13.49 -7.23
N TYR A 255 -2.36 -14.14 -6.09
CA TYR A 255 -1.05 -14.19 -5.47
C TYR A 255 -0.25 -15.35 -6.05
N TYR A 256 0.99 -15.09 -6.44
CA TYR A 256 1.93 -16.08 -6.95
C TYR A 256 2.80 -16.65 -5.84
N ASP A 257 2.88 -15.92 -4.74
CA ASP A 257 3.54 -16.29 -3.53
C ASP A 257 2.73 -15.77 -2.33
N MET A 258 2.76 -16.48 -1.21
CA MET A 258 2.02 -16.14 -0.01
C MET A 258 2.83 -16.44 1.24
N PRO A 259 2.62 -15.71 2.35
CA PRO A 259 3.21 -16.02 3.64
C PRO A 259 3.02 -17.50 4.03
N HIS A 260 3.87 -17.99 4.93
CA HIS A 260 3.79 -19.35 5.49
C HIS A 260 3.98 -20.49 4.48
N GLY A 261 4.50 -20.24 3.28
CA GLY A 261 4.72 -21.26 2.26
C GLY A 261 3.43 -21.99 1.86
N ILE A 262 2.28 -21.30 1.90
CA ILE A 262 0.96 -21.87 1.60
C ILE A 262 0.88 -22.41 0.18
N LEU A 263 1.58 -21.74 -0.77
CA LEU A 263 1.63 -22.14 -2.18
C LEU A 263 2.91 -22.91 -2.51
N THR A 264 2.76 -24.01 -3.23
CA THR A 264 3.88 -24.67 -3.90
C THR A 264 4.26 -23.94 -5.18
N ALA A 265 5.47 -24.17 -5.71
CA ALA A 265 5.88 -23.61 -7.00
C ALA A 265 4.94 -24.01 -8.15
N GLU A 266 4.39 -25.23 -8.13
CA GLU A 266 3.41 -25.70 -9.13
C GLU A 266 2.08 -24.92 -9.03
N GLU A 267 1.58 -24.67 -7.81
CA GLU A 267 0.37 -23.87 -7.59
C GLU A 267 0.55 -22.40 -8.00
N SER A 268 1.73 -21.84 -7.74
CA SER A 268 2.13 -20.52 -8.23
C SER A 268 2.08 -20.43 -9.75
N GLN A 269 2.72 -21.39 -10.45
CA GLN A 269 2.72 -21.45 -11.91
C GLN A 269 1.31 -21.66 -12.48
N ARG A 270 0.49 -22.47 -11.81
CA ARG A 270 -0.92 -22.64 -12.20
C ARG A 270 -1.71 -21.33 -12.10
N ASN A 271 -1.52 -20.55 -11.02
CA ASN A 271 -2.16 -19.24 -10.87
C ASN A 271 -1.77 -18.29 -12.02
N LYS A 272 -0.48 -18.22 -12.38
CA LYS A 272 0.00 -17.44 -13.53
C LYS A 272 -0.64 -17.89 -14.83
N HIS A 273 -0.61 -19.19 -15.09
CA HIS A 273 -1.15 -19.77 -16.33
C HIS A 273 -2.66 -19.51 -16.47
N GLU A 274 -3.42 -19.69 -15.39
CA GLU A 274 -4.86 -19.44 -15.40
C GLU A 274 -5.19 -17.97 -15.64
N LEU A 275 -4.46 -17.03 -15.00
CA LEU A 275 -4.61 -15.61 -15.24
C LEU A 275 -4.32 -15.26 -16.71
N HIS A 276 -3.20 -15.72 -17.26
CA HIS A 276 -2.83 -15.42 -18.65
C HIS A 276 -3.84 -15.98 -19.64
N ASN A 277 -4.34 -17.20 -19.40
CA ASN A 277 -5.39 -17.80 -20.25
C ASN A 277 -6.70 -17.00 -20.19
N GLU A 278 -7.10 -16.56 -19.00
CA GLU A 278 -8.32 -15.78 -18.82
C GLU A 278 -8.20 -14.41 -19.52
N ILE A 279 -7.08 -13.71 -19.35
CA ILE A 279 -6.79 -12.46 -20.05
C ILE A 279 -6.84 -12.66 -21.56
N LYS A 280 -6.17 -13.69 -22.09
CA LYS A 280 -6.15 -13.99 -23.51
C LYS A 280 -7.55 -14.27 -24.06
N PHE A 281 -8.34 -15.06 -23.34
CA PHE A 281 -9.71 -15.42 -23.74
C PHE A 281 -10.61 -14.18 -23.75
N LEU A 282 -10.56 -13.34 -22.71
CA LEU A 282 -11.43 -12.17 -22.58
C LEU A 282 -11.04 -11.02 -23.54
N THR A 283 -9.75 -10.90 -23.86
CA THR A 283 -9.29 -9.89 -24.84
C THR A 283 -9.51 -10.31 -26.28
N GLN A 284 -9.66 -11.61 -26.56
CA GLN A 284 -9.87 -12.19 -27.90
C GLN A 284 -10.94 -13.30 -27.83
N PRO A 285 -12.20 -12.96 -27.47
CA PRO A 285 -13.24 -13.98 -27.34
C PRO A 285 -13.59 -14.61 -28.71
N PRO A 286 -14.01 -15.87 -28.72
CA PRO A 286 -14.54 -16.50 -29.94
C PRO A 286 -15.70 -15.70 -30.54
N ALA A 287 -15.86 -15.77 -31.88
CA ALA A 287 -16.96 -15.09 -32.55
C ALA A 287 -18.31 -15.55 -31.99
N GLY A 288 -19.16 -14.61 -31.64
CA GLY A 288 -20.51 -14.87 -31.10
C GLY A 288 -20.53 -15.15 -29.59
N PHE A 289 -19.39 -15.01 -28.88
CA PHE A 289 -19.33 -15.10 -27.43
C PHE A 289 -19.31 -13.70 -26.82
N ASP A 290 -20.32 -13.36 -26.00
CA ASP A 290 -20.36 -12.13 -25.23
C ASP A 290 -19.50 -12.29 -23.98
N ALA A 291 -18.33 -11.69 -24.00
CA ALA A 291 -17.40 -11.67 -22.86
C ALA A 291 -17.45 -10.30 -22.15
N PRO A 292 -17.27 -10.25 -20.82
CA PRO A 292 -17.12 -8.97 -20.14
C PRO A 292 -15.90 -8.22 -20.68
N ALA A 293 -16.02 -6.90 -20.83
CA ALA A 293 -14.91 -6.06 -21.25
C ALA A 293 -13.79 -6.11 -20.22
N VAL A 294 -12.54 -6.25 -20.68
CA VAL A 294 -11.35 -6.13 -19.83
C VAL A 294 -11.05 -4.65 -19.60
N LEU A 295 -11.05 -4.21 -18.35
CA LEU A 295 -10.83 -2.81 -17.96
C LEU A 295 -9.35 -2.56 -17.63
N ALA A 296 -8.70 -3.51 -16.95
CA ALA A 296 -7.27 -3.47 -16.63
C ALA A 296 -6.74 -4.89 -16.40
N HIS A 297 -5.48 -5.11 -16.67
CA HIS A 297 -4.77 -6.32 -16.29
C HIS A 297 -3.27 -6.05 -16.13
N GLY A 298 -2.58 -6.94 -15.45
CA GLY A 298 -1.12 -6.86 -15.27
C GLY A 298 -0.61 -7.85 -14.24
N GLU A 299 0.66 -7.78 -13.99
CA GLU A 299 1.34 -8.60 -12.99
C GLU A 299 2.63 -7.94 -12.50
N ASN A 300 3.09 -8.38 -11.33
CA ASN A 300 4.42 -8.13 -10.79
C ASN A 300 5.04 -9.46 -10.32
N ALA A 301 6.16 -9.42 -9.61
CA ALA A 301 6.84 -10.63 -9.14
C ALA A 301 5.96 -11.50 -8.21
N GLN A 302 5.10 -10.88 -7.40
CA GLN A 302 4.34 -11.55 -6.33
C GLN A 302 2.87 -11.78 -6.67
N SER A 303 2.32 -11.08 -7.65
CA SER A 303 0.88 -11.12 -7.94
C SER A 303 0.53 -10.73 -9.37
N GLY A 304 -0.67 -11.11 -9.80
CA GLY A 304 -1.26 -10.66 -11.05
C GLY A 304 -2.75 -10.35 -10.87
N TRP A 305 -3.30 -9.58 -11.79
CA TRP A 305 -4.67 -9.10 -11.69
C TRP A 305 -5.36 -9.00 -13.06
N LEU A 306 -6.67 -9.16 -13.00
CA LEU A 306 -7.58 -8.96 -14.11
C LEU A 306 -8.80 -8.20 -13.59
N VAL A 307 -9.04 -7.02 -14.11
CA VAL A 307 -10.23 -6.22 -13.86
C VAL A 307 -11.12 -6.28 -15.08
N MET A 308 -12.37 -6.62 -14.87
CA MET A 308 -13.36 -6.76 -15.94
C MET A 308 -14.66 -6.06 -15.56
N GLU A 309 -15.45 -5.74 -16.57
CA GLU A 309 -16.81 -5.28 -16.43
C GLU A 309 -17.65 -6.27 -15.59
N LYS A 310 -18.48 -5.74 -14.70
CA LYS A 310 -19.46 -6.53 -13.96
C LYS A 310 -20.71 -6.68 -14.79
N LEU A 311 -20.92 -7.87 -15.33
CA LEU A 311 -22.13 -8.16 -16.07
C LEU A 311 -23.36 -8.11 -15.15
N PRO A 312 -24.49 -7.57 -15.63
CA PRO A 312 -25.74 -7.60 -14.87
C PRO A 312 -26.26 -9.04 -14.78
N GLY A 313 -26.87 -9.37 -13.66
CA GLY A 313 -27.47 -10.69 -13.45
C GLY A 313 -27.02 -11.35 -12.16
N ARG A 314 -27.40 -12.60 -12.00
CA ARG A 314 -27.04 -13.46 -10.85
C ARG A 314 -26.29 -14.68 -11.35
N LEU A 315 -25.39 -15.18 -10.52
CA LEU A 315 -24.68 -16.43 -10.83
C LEU A 315 -25.67 -17.60 -10.88
N LEU A 316 -25.58 -18.40 -11.94
CA LEU A 316 -26.40 -19.60 -12.10
C LEU A 316 -26.27 -20.55 -10.90
N SER A 317 -25.05 -20.66 -10.33
CA SER A 317 -24.82 -21.47 -9.13
C SER A 317 -25.64 -21.01 -7.92
N ASP A 318 -25.80 -19.68 -7.75
CA ASP A 318 -26.54 -19.10 -6.64
C ASP A 318 -28.07 -19.29 -6.84
N MET A 319 -28.55 -19.18 -8.07
CA MET A 319 -29.93 -19.45 -8.43
C MET A 319 -30.28 -20.93 -8.19
N LEU A 320 -29.40 -21.86 -8.58
CA LEU A 320 -29.56 -23.30 -8.33
C LEU A 320 -29.53 -23.62 -6.83
N ALA A 321 -28.63 -23.00 -6.07
CA ALA A 321 -28.54 -23.17 -4.61
C ALA A 321 -29.80 -22.65 -3.90
N ALA A 322 -30.44 -21.59 -4.43
CA ALA A 322 -31.69 -21.05 -3.94
C ALA A 322 -32.94 -21.88 -4.36
N GLY A 323 -32.78 -22.92 -5.18
CA GLY A 323 -33.88 -23.77 -5.67
C GLY A 323 -34.76 -23.06 -6.71
N GLU A 324 -34.23 -22.05 -7.40
CA GLU A 324 -34.98 -21.32 -8.43
C GLU A 324 -35.11 -22.16 -9.72
N GLU A 325 -36.29 -22.12 -10.33
CA GLU A 325 -36.47 -22.70 -11.66
C GLU A 325 -35.71 -21.88 -12.71
N ILE A 326 -34.85 -22.57 -13.47
CA ILE A 326 -34.05 -21.95 -14.50
C ILE A 326 -34.68 -22.26 -15.85
N ASP A 327 -35.00 -21.20 -16.60
CA ASP A 327 -35.37 -21.32 -17.99
C ASP A 327 -34.17 -21.78 -18.80
N ARG A 328 -34.21 -23.02 -19.30
CA ARG A 328 -33.11 -23.64 -20.04
C ARG A 328 -33.09 -23.24 -21.54
N GLU A 329 -34.05 -22.43 -21.96
CA GLU A 329 -34.16 -21.95 -23.38
C GLU A 329 -33.58 -20.53 -23.55
N LYS A 330 -33.14 -19.91 -22.47
CA LYS A 330 -32.37 -18.68 -22.47
C LYS A 330 -30.94 -18.93 -21.96
#